data_4a9d0e18f234d270f64129ca1f605e53
#
_entry.id   4a9d0e18f234d270f64129ca1f605e53
#
_cell.length_a   1.000
_cell.length_b   1.000
_cell.length_c   1.000
_cell.angle_alpha   90.00
_cell.angle_beta   90.00
_cell.angle_gamma   90.00
#
_symmetry.space_group_name_H-M   'P 1'
#
loop_
_entity.id
_entity.type
_entity.pdbx_description
1 polymer ?
#
loop_
_entity_poly.entity_id
_entity_poly.type
_entity_poly.pdbx_seq_one_letter_code
_entity_poly.pdbx_strand_id
1 'polypeptide(L)'
;ADPVGRSLVAEGKSYTVSAVMRDIERSVIPPVDLLYRGDLLTKKNNNNESMSNVGSCCTFLLAREGADLRAKLPDMLDYFKTNYWPYTRGIYRQVTLLPLREGYFSPLDSYGNLSSGNRSFVTILMAIGIVILLFAVINYVNLTAAQTGFRAKEMATRRLLGATKGEVVLKLILESTLMCCTAFAVAFLLAEAAEPYAARLLGAKIDISAAATPERIAWYALFLLALGFVSGIVPATLVARYKPVDVMRGSLRHRT
;
A
#
# COMPACT_ATOMS: atom_id res chain seq x y z
N ALA A 1 28.40 -19.11 -9.08
CA ALA A 1 29.11 -19.08 -10.37
C ALA A 1 28.28 -18.27 -11.35
N ASP A 2 28.89 -17.36 -12.11
CA ASP A 2 28.21 -16.55 -13.11
C ASP A 2 27.67 -17.47 -14.23
N PRO A 3 26.35 -17.45 -14.51
CA PRO A 3 25.76 -18.26 -15.56
C PRO A 3 25.90 -17.63 -16.96
N VAL A 4 26.33 -16.37 -17.09
CA VAL A 4 26.49 -15.69 -18.40
C VAL A 4 27.51 -16.42 -19.26
N GLY A 5 27.16 -16.66 -20.53
CA GLY A 5 27.96 -17.42 -21.49
C GLY A 5 27.78 -18.93 -21.41
N ARG A 6 27.10 -19.48 -20.42
CA ARG A 6 26.80 -20.93 -20.35
C ARG A 6 25.63 -21.30 -21.27
N SER A 7 25.62 -22.57 -21.69
CA SER A 7 24.52 -23.11 -22.49
C SER A 7 23.43 -23.71 -21.62
N LEU A 8 22.19 -23.33 -21.89
CA LEU A 8 20.99 -23.91 -21.32
C LEU A 8 20.25 -24.69 -22.39
N VAL A 9 19.89 -25.93 -22.11
CA VAL A 9 19.14 -26.76 -23.05
C VAL A 9 17.66 -26.72 -22.67
N ALA A 10 16.82 -26.18 -23.55
CA ALA A 10 15.39 -26.18 -23.40
C ALA A 10 14.72 -26.73 -24.66
N GLU A 11 13.81 -27.68 -24.50
CA GLU A 11 13.09 -28.35 -25.59
C GLU A 11 14.01 -28.92 -26.69
N GLY A 12 15.17 -29.46 -26.31
CA GLY A 12 16.13 -30.04 -27.24
C GLY A 12 16.97 -29.03 -28.03
N LYS A 13 16.85 -27.72 -27.72
CA LYS A 13 17.70 -26.67 -28.32
C LYS A 13 18.63 -26.08 -27.28
N SER A 14 19.83 -25.74 -27.70
CA SER A 14 20.80 -25.05 -26.84
C SER A 14 20.70 -23.55 -27.01
N TYR A 15 20.57 -22.84 -25.88
CA TYR A 15 20.52 -21.38 -25.78
C TYR A 15 21.69 -20.90 -24.94
N THR A 16 22.33 -19.82 -25.33
CA THR A 16 23.38 -19.21 -24.54
C THR A 16 22.79 -18.14 -23.64
N VAL A 17 23.11 -18.19 -22.35
CA VAL A 17 22.67 -17.17 -21.36
C VAL A 17 23.42 -15.87 -21.67
N SER A 18 22.67 -14.84 -22.06
CA SER A 18 23.22 -13.53 -22.43
C SER A 18 23.31 -12.58 -21.25
N ALA A 19 22.41 -12.70 -20.28
CA ALA A 19 22.37 -11.84 -19.11
C ALA A 19 21.60 -12.50 -17.96
N VAL A 20 21.83 -12.02 -16.75
CA VAL A 20 21.03 -12.32 -15.56
C VAL A 20 20.35 -11.04 -15.13
N MET A 21 19.07 -11.10 -14.86
CA MET A 21 18.28 -9.97 -14.36
C MET A 21 17.84 -10.23 -12.92
N ARG A 22 17.54 -9.17 -12.19
CA ARG A 22 16.88 -9.29 -10.90
C ARG A 22 15.42 -9.70 -11.11
N ASP A 23 14.87 -10.41 -10.14
CA ASP A 23 13.44 -10.73 -10.15
C ASP A 23 12.60 -9.47 -10.31
N ILE A 24 11.56 -9.57 -11.15
CA ILE A 24 10.59 -8.48 -11.33
C ILE A 24 9.63 -8.56 -10.15
N GLU A 25 9.98 -7.85 -9.08
CA GLU A 25 9.14 -7.79 -7.88
C GLU A 25 8.10 -6.68 -7.99
N ARG A 26 6.94 -6.88 -7.33
CA ARG A 26 5.85 -5.88 -7.24
C ARG A 26 5.37 -5.37 -8.59
N SER A 27 5.34 -6.22 -9.56
CA SER A 27 4.90 -5.93 -10.91
C SER A 27 3.57 -6.63 -11.22
N VAL A 28 2.85 -6.07 -12.18
CA VAL A 28 1.70 -6.73 -12.83
C VAL A 28 2.15 -7.97 -13.60
N ILE A 29 3.41 -7.98 -14.04
CA ILE A 29 4.03 -9.13 -14.73
C ILE A 29 4.28 -10.22 -13.69
N PRO A 30 3.78 -11.46 -13.91
CA PRO A 30 4.06 -12.57 -13.01
C PRO A 30 5.58 -12.87 -12.96
N PRO A 31 6.03 -13.60 -11.94
CA PRO A 31 7.43 -14.01 -11.83
C PRO A 31 7.88 -14.70 -13.13
N VAL A 32 9.01 -14.27 -13.66
CA VAL A 32 9.56 -14.77 -14.91
C VAL A 32 10.90 -15.43 -14.59
N ASP A 33 11.00 -16.74 -14.80
CA ASP A 33 12.24 -17.49 -14.59
C ASP A 33 13.19 -17.39 -15.79
N LEU A 34 12.64 -17.22 -16.99
CA LEU A 34 13.39 -17.17 -18.23
C LEU A 34 12.79 -16.18 -19.23
N LEU A 35 13.62 -15.29 -19.77
CA LEU A 35 13.26 -14.41 -20.88
C LEU A 35 14.02 -14.82 -22.14
N TYR A 36 13.31 -14.94 -23.24
CA TYR A 36 13.91 -15.21 -24.53
C TYR A 36 13.27 -14.37 -25.65
N ARG A 37 13.98 -14.24 -26.75
CA ARG A 37 13.52 -13.42 -27.88
C ARG A 37 12.27 -14.04 -28.52
N GLY A 38 11.24 -13.22 -28.76
CA GLY A 38 9.95 -13.66 -29.31
C GLY A 38 10.05 -14.26 -30.73
N ASP A 39 11.04 -13.85 -31.54
CA ASP A 39 11.29 -14.40 -32.85
C ASP A 39 11.70 -15.90 -32.84
N LEU A 40 12.18 -16.40 -31.73
CA LEU A 40 12.45 -17.82 -31.54
C LEU A 40 11.17 -18.65 -31.42
N LEU A 41 10.07 -18.06 -30.94
CA LEU A 41 8.74 -18.68 -30.89
C LEU A 41 8.07 -18.70 -32.26
N THR A 42 8.17 -17.60 -33.01
CA THR A 42 7.51 -17.48 -34.32
C THR A 42 8.04 -18.49 -35.31
N LYS A 43 9.34 -18.83 -35.26
CA LYS A 43 9.93 -19.88 -36.09
C LYS A 43 9.42 -21.30 -35.76
N LYS A 44 8.90 -21.54 -34.56
CA LYS A 44 8.37 -22.86 -34.16
C LYS A 44 6.89 -23.04 -34.53
N ASN A 45 6.11 -21.97 -34.57
CA ASN A 45 4.70 -21.95 -34.87
C ASN A 45 4.44 -21.18 -36.18
N ASN A 46 4.46 -21.86 -37.31
CA ASN A 46 4.10 -21.26 -38.62
C ASN A 46 2.72 -20.55 -38.65
N ASN A 47 1.93 -20.67 -37.58
CA ASN A 47 0.61 -20.06 -37.46
C ASN A 47 0.63 -18.66 -36.83
N ASN A 48 1.76 -18.18 -36.31
CA ASN A 48 1.81 -16.87 -35.65
C ASN A 48 1.95 -15.67 -36.61
N GLU A 49 2.36 -15.94 -37.86
CA GLU A 49 2.45 -14.87 -38.88
C GLU A 49 1.08 -14.45 -39.44
N SER A 50 0.08 -15.31 -39.33
CA SER A 50 -1.24 -15.07 -39.95
C SER A 50 -2.26 -14.38 -39.07
N MET A 51 -1.93 -13.94 -37.85
CA MET A 51 -2.91 -13.41 -36.86
C MET A 51 -4.20 -14.26 -36.74
N SER A 52 -4.16 -15.51 -37.20
CA SER A 52 -5.31 -16.42 -37.21
C SER A 52 -5.47 -17.17 -35.91
N ASN A 53 -4.42 -17.19 -35.06
CA ASN A 53 -4.44 -17.89 -33.80
C ASN A 53 -4.66 -16.91 -32.64
N VAL A 54 -5.73 -17.10 -31.88
CA VAL A 54 -5.98 -16.33 -30.65
C VAL A 54 -5.21 -16.99 -29.53
N GLY A 55 -3.96 -16.58 -29.36
CA GLY A 55 -3.18 -16.94 -28.19
C GLY A 55 -3.44 -15.95 -27.03
N SER A 56 -3.34 -16.42 -25.79
CA SER A 56 -3.29 -15.52 -24.64
C SER A 56 -1.89 -14.92 -24.51
N CYS A 57 -1.68 -13.76 -25.08
CA CYS A 57 -0.43 -13.00 -24.86
C CYS A 57 -0.75 -11.58 -24.41
N CYS A 58 0.05 -11.09 -23.45
CA CYS A 58 0.01 -9.70 -23.04
C CYS A 58 1.00 -8.91 -23.87
N THR A 59 0.53 -7.85 -24.52
CA THR A 59 1.38 -6.95 -25.29
C THR A 59 1.59 -5.66 -24.54
N PHE A 60 2.85 -5.32 -24.26
CA PHE A 60 3.22 -4.06 -23.63
C PHE A 60 3.77 -3.12 -24.71
N LEU A 61 3.29 -1.86 -24.68
CA LEU A 61 3.75 -0.82 -25.58
C LEU A 61 4.54 0.22 -24.79
N LEU A 62 5.76 0.51 -25.23
CA LEU A 62 6.54 1.62 -24.73
C LEU A 62 6.34 2.82 -25.65
N ALA A 63 5.65 3.86 -25.13
CA ALA A 63 5.48 5.11 -25.87
C ALA A 63 6.81 5.87 -25.94
N ARG A 64 7.09 6.50 -27.08
CA ARG A 64 8.16 7.52 -27.16
C ARG A 64 7.74 8.72 -26.35
N GLU A 65 8.71 9.45 -25.85
CA GLU A 65 8.47 10.71 -25.14
C GLU A 65 7.67 11.69 -26.02
N GLY A 66 6.59 12.24 -25.48
CA GLY A 66 5.67 13.12 -26.20
C GLY A 66 4.67 12.44 -27.14
N ALA A 67 4.68 11.11 -27.29
CA ALA A 67 3.72 10.40 -28.12
C ALA A 67 2.40 10.13 -27.39
N ASP A 68 1.29 10.55 -27.98
CA ASP A 68 -0.06 10.19 -27.52
C ASP A 68 -0.54 8.90 -28.19
N LEU A 69 -0.39 7.78 -27.47
CA LEU A 69 -0.88 6.48 -27.95
C LEU A 69 -2.42 6.41 -27.97
N ARG A 70 -3.13 7.22 -27.17
CA ARG A 70 -4.60 7.20 -27.14
C ARG A 70 -5.17 7.79 -28.43
N ALA A 71 -4.52 8.80 -29.00
CA ALA A 71 -4.90 9.35 -30.30
C ALA A 71 -4.79 8.33 -31.43
N LYS A 72 -3.99 7.26 -31.28
CA LYS A 72 -3.82 6.19 -32.26
C LYS A 72 -4.81 5.03 -32.13
N LEU A 73 -5.69 5.05 -31.12
CA LEU A 73 -6.66 3.97 -30.91
C LEU A 73 -7.60 3.72 -32.11
N PRO A 74 -8.13 4.75 -32.82
CA PRO A 74 -8.94 4.54 -34.01
C PRO A 74 -8.17 3.81 -35.12
N ASP A 75 -6.94 4.24 -35.38
CA ASP A 75 -6.08 3.64 -36.40
C ASP A 75 -5.76 2.17 -36.07
N MET A 76 -5.50 1.89 -34.78
CA MET A 76 -5.29 0.52 -34.29
C MET A 76 -6.54 -0.34 -34.47
N LEU A 77 -7.71 0.19 -34.16
CA LEU A 77 -8.97 -0.53 -34.32
C LEU A 77 -9.25 -0.86 -35.76
N ASP A 78 -9.03 0.07 -36.68
CA ASP A 78 -9.24 -0.16 -38.13
C ASP A 78 -8.22 -1.16 -38.66
N TYR A 79 -6.98 -1.11 -38.24
CA TYR A 79 -5.99 -2.12 -38.59
C TYR A 79 -6.42 -3.53 -38.11
N PHE A 80 -6.89 -3.66 -36.85
CA PHE A 80 -7.35 -4.95 -36.33
C PHE A 80 -8.61 -5.44 -37.00
N LYS A 81 -9.56 -4.57 -37.34
CA LYS A 81 -10.76 -4.95 -38.12
C LYS A 81 -10.44 -5.51 -39.48
N THR A 82 -9.35 -5.05 -40.09
CA THR A 82 -8.93 -5.51 -41.41
C THR A 82 -8.11 -6.80 -41.34
N ASN A 83 -7.23 -6.93 -40.32
CA ASN A 83 -6.18 -7.95 -40.31
C ASN A 83 -6.38 -9.05 -39.28
N TYR A 84 -7.30 -8.87 -38.32
CA TYR A 84 -7.42 -9.80 -37.20
C TYR A 84 -8.85 -10.31 -37.05
N TRP A 85 -9.02 -11.61 -37.25
CA TRP A 85 -10.32 -12.25 -37.40
C TRP A 85 -11.34 -12.02 -36.26
N PRO A 86 -10.96 -11.91 -34.95
CA PRO A 86 -11.94 -11.63 -33.91
C PRO A 86 -12.60 -10.26 -34.04
N TYR A 87 -11.86 -9.29 -34.56
CA TYR A 87 -12.40 -7.97 -34.87
C TYR A 87 -13.21 -7.98 -36.19
N THR A 88 -12.72 -8.69 -37.19
CA THR A 88 -13.41 -8.86 -38.47
C THR A 88 -14.77 -9.53 -38.30
N ARG A 89 -14.89 -10.49 -37.40
CA ARG A 89 -16.16 -11.17 -37.06
C ARG A 89 -17.00 -10.43 -36.02
N GLY A 90 -16.57 -9.28 -35.54
CA GLY A 90 -17.30 -8.48 -34.56
C GLY A 90 -17.32 -9.05 -33.13
N ILE A 91 -16.49 -10.04 -32.82
CA ILE A 91 -16.34 -10.61 -31.48
C ILE A 91 -15.73 -9.54 -30.58
N TYR A 92 -14.62 -8.91 -31.01
CA TYR A 92 -14.02 -7.77 -30.36
C TYR A 92 -14.43 -6.49 -31.09
N ARG A 93 -14.87 -5.48 -30.34
CA ARG A 93 -15.43 -4.24 -30.88
C ARG A 93 -14.60 -3.00 -30.63
N GLN A 94 -13.70 -3.08 -29.67
CA GLN A 94 -12.90 -1.92 -29.23
C GLN A 94 -11.48 -2.34 -28.87
N VAL A 95 -10.56 -1.39 -28.97
CA VAL A 95 -9.18 -1.49 -28.48
C VAL A 95 -9.04 -0.50 -27.34
N THR A 96 -8.47 -0.94 -26.24
CA THR A 96 -8.25 -0.10 -25.06
C THR A 96 -6.79 -0.17 -24.65
N LEU A 97 -6.18 0.97 -24.37
CA LEU A 97 -4.85 1.07 -23.79
C LEU A 97 -4.98 1.29 -22.29
N LEU A 98 -4.40 0.39 -21.52
CA LEU A 98 -4.39 0.43 -20.08
C LEU A 98 -3.00 0.86 -19.60
N PRO A 99 -2.87 1.95 -18.80
CA PRO A 99 -1.59 2.30 -18.18
C PRO A 99 -1.10 1.14 -17.29
N LEU A 100 0.18 0.80 -17.39
CA LEU A 100 0.76 -0.32 -16.65
C LEU A 100 0.54 -0.21 -15.12
N ARG A 101 0.54 1.03 -14.59
CA ARG A 101 0.29 1.29 -13.18
C ARG A 101 -1.14 0.96 -12.73
N GLU A 102 -2.10 1.01 -13.64
CA GLU A 102 -3.51 0.69 -13.38
C GLU A 102 -3.83 -0.78 -13.63
N GLY A 103 -2.91 -1.49 -14.30
CA GLY A 103 -3.08 -2.88 -14.72
C GLY A 103 -3.41 -3.83 -13.57
N TYR A 104 -2.77 -3.65 -12.41
CA TYR A 104 -2.96 -4.52 -11.24
C TYR A 104 -4.40 -4.56 -10.71
N PHE A 105 -5.13 -3.45 -10.77
CA PHE A 105 -6.53 -3.35 -10.33
C PHE A 105 -7.54 -3.32 -11.47
N SER A 106 -7.11 -3.67 -12.67
CA SER A 106 -7.99 -3.66 -13.84
C SER A 106 -8.86 -4.91 -13.86
N PRO A 107 -10.18 -4.77 -14.15
CA PRO A 107 -11.05 -5.90 -14.38
C PRO A 107 -10.82 -6.59 -15.74
N LEU A 108 -9.93 -6.03 -16.57
CA LEU A 108 -9.70 -6.52 -17.94
C LEU A 108 -8.80 -7.77 -18.01
N ASP A 109 -8.25 -8.21 -16.89
CA ASP A 109 -7.43 -9.42 -16.83
C ASP A 109 -8.30 -10.68 -16.71
N SER A 110 -9.03 -10.98 -17.75
CA SER A 110 -9.85 -12.20 -17.80
C SER A 110 -9.06 -13.46 -18.19
N TYR A 111 -7.78 -13.34 -18.54
CA TYR A 111 -7.00 -14.44 -19.11
C TYR A 111 -5.84 -14.94 -18.23
N GLY A 112 -5.70 -14.44 -17.01
CA GLY A 112 -4.78 -14.99 -16.01
C GLY A 112 -3.28 -14.84 -16.30
N ASN A 113 -2.90 -14.00 -17.24
CA ASN A 113 -1.50 -13.80 -17.61
C ASN A 113 -0.81 -12.65 -16.86
N LEU A 114 -1.58 -11.89 -16.08
CA LEU A 114 -1.09 -10.79 -15.26
C LEU A 114 -1.49 -11.01 -13.79
N SER A 115 -0.63 -10.55 -12.89
CA SER A 115 -0.98 -10.50 -11.48
C SER A 115 -2.04 -9.44 -11.26
N SER A 116 -3.21 -9.81 -10.78
CA SER A 116 -4.32 -8.90 -10.53
C SER A 116 -4.71 -8.86 -9.06
N GLY A 117 -5.11 -7.70 -8.59
CA GLY A 117 -5.60 -7.46 -7.24
C GLY A 117 -7.06 -7.00 -7.24
N ASN A 118 -7.78 -7.31 -6.19
CA ASN A 118 -9.14 -6.83 -6.01
C ASN A 118 -9.15 -5.47 -5.29
N ARG A 119 -9.40 -4.39 -6.04
CA ARG A 119 -9.45 -3.02 -5.49
C ARG A 119 -10.50 -2.88 -4.38
N SER A 120 -11.68 -3.48 -4.57
CA SER A 120 -12.74 -3.42 -3.57
C SER A 120 -12.33 -4.09 -2.27
N PHE A 121 -11.66 -5.24 -2.36
CA PHE A 121 -11.14 -5.95 -1.18
C PHE A 121 -10.12 -5.11 -0.41
N VAL A 122 -9.16 -4.49 -1.09
CA VAL A 122 -8.17 -3.60 -0.46
C VAL A 122 -8.86 -2.39 0.18
N THR A 123 -9.84 -1.79 -0.51
CA THR A 123 -10.59 -0.64 0.04
C THR A 123 -11.37 -1.02 1.30
N ILE A 124 -12.01 -2.19 1.31
CA ILE A 124 -12.73 -2.69 2.49
C ILE A 124 -11.77 -2.92 3.65
N LEU A 125 -10.62 -3.57 3.42
CA LEU A 125 -9.61 -3.78 4.47
C LEU A 125 -9.10 -2.46 5.04
N MET A 126 -8.83 -1.47 4.19
CA MET A 126 -8.42 -0.15 4.64
C MET A 126 -9.52 0.54 5.46
N ALA A 127 -10.76 0.46 5.03
CA ALA A 127 -11.89 1.03 5.77
C ALA A 127 -12.04 0.39 7.16
N ILE A 128 -11.95 -0.93 7.25
CA ILE A 128 -11.96 -1.66 8.53
C ILE A 128 -10.80 -1.21 9.42
N GLY A 129 -9.59 -1.08 8.87
CA GLY A 129 -8.42 -0.61 9.62
C GLY A 129 -8.63 0.80 10.17
N ILE A 130 -9.19 1.72 9.39
CA ILE A 130 -9.51 3.08 9.83
C ILE A 130 -10.57 3.05 10.95
N VAL A 131 -11.61 2.25 10.83
CA VAL A 131 -12.65 2.11 11.86
C VAL A 131 -12.05 1.59 13.17
N ILE A 132 -11.22 0.56 13.11
CA ILE A 132 -10.52 0.02 14.30
C ILE A 132 -9.65 1.10 14.95
N LEU A 133 -8.90 1.87 14.15
CA LEU A 133 -8.07 2.96 14.64
C LEU A 133 -8.91 4.03 15.35
N LEU A 134 -10.04 4.43 14.76
CA LEU A 134 -10.96 5.40 15.38
C LEU A 134 -11.49 4.89 16.72
N PHE A 135 -11.92 3.64 16.79
CA PHE A 135 -12.35 3.03 18.06
C PHE A 135 -11.23 2.99 19.09
N ALA A 136 -10.00 2.67 18.68
CA ALA A 136 -8.84 2.67 19.58
C ALA A 136 -8.56 4.06 20.15
N VAL A 137 -8.63 5.12 19.33
CA VAL A 137 -8.45 6.52 19.75
C VAL A 137 -9.57 6.94 20.72
N ILE A 138 -10.83 6.64 20.39
CA ILE A 138 -11.97 6.94 21.25
C ILE A 138 -11.84 6.23 22.61
N ASN A 139 -11.45 4.95 22.60
CA ASN A 139 -11.23 4.18 23.81
C ASN A 139 -10.12 4.80 24.69
N TYR A 140 -9.00 5.19 24.07
CA TYR A 140 -7.90 5.86 24.76
C TYR A 140 -8.37 7.19 25.39
N VAL A 141 -9.10 8.02 24.63
CA VAL A 141 -9.64 9.28 25.13
C VAL A 141 -10.60 9.05 26.31
N ASN A 142 -11.50 8.08 26.22
CA ASN A 142 -12.45 7.75 27.27
C ASN A 142 -11.73 7.25 28.55
N LEU A 143 -10.73 6.37 28.40
CA LEU A 143 -9.97 5.88 29.53
C LEU A 143 -9.18 7.00 30.22
N THR A 144 -8.55 7.89 29.45
CA THR A 144 -7.81 9.03 29.97
C THR A 144 -8.75 10.05 30.61
N ALA A 145 -9.93 10.28 30.03
CA ALA A 145 -10.95 11.12 30.62
C ALA A 145 -11.45 10.58 31.98
N ALA A 146 -11.67 9.26 32.09
CA ALA A 146 -12.03 8.62 33.35
C ALA A 146 -10.95 8.79 34.44
N GLN A 147 -9.68 8.85 34.05
CA GLN A 147 -8.56 9.09 34.97
C GLN A 147 -8.31 10.56 35.28
N THR A 148 -9.12 11.48 34.73
CA THR A 148 -8.91 12.94 34.85
C THR A 148 -8.80 13.41 36.30
N GLY A 149 -9.55 12.82 37.23
CA GLY A 149 -9.52 13.19 38.64
C GLY A 149 -8.13 12.98 39.29
N PHE A 150 -7.47 11.86 39.01
CA PHE A 150 -6.12 11.59 39.51
C PHE A 150 -5.10 12.48 38.82
N ARG A 151 -5.17 12.61 37.50
CA ARG A 151 -4.27 13.46 36.71
C ARG A 151 -4.42 14.94 37.07
N ALA A 152 -5.66 15.41 37.38
CA ALA A 152 -5.91 16.78 37.78
C ALA A 152 -5.19 17.15 39.09
N LYS A 153 -5.09 16.23 40.07
CA LYS A 153 -4.34 16.45 41.32
C LYS A 153 -2.84 16.63 41.03
N GLU A 154 -2.23 15.74 40.26
CA GLU A 154 -0.83 15.84 39.83
C GLU A 154 -0.55 17.18 39.15
N MET A 155 -1.41 17.54 38.18
CA MET A 155 -1.24 18.79 37.42
C MET A 155 -1.48 20.03 38.26
N ALA A 156 -2.42 19.98 39.21
CA ALA A 156 -2.66 21.08 40.16
C ALA A 156 -1.40 21.34 41.03
N THR A 157 -0.78 20.28 41.55
CA THR A 157 0.46 20.38 42.30
C THR A 157 1.58 21.02 41.48
N ARG A 158 1.78 20.59 40.24
CA ARG A 158 2.79 21.18 39.35
C ARG A 158 2.52 22.66 39.06
N ARG A 159 1.26 23.05 38.87
CA ARG A 159 0.87 24.45 38.64
C ARG A 159 1.08 25.32 39.89
N LEU A 160 0.86 24.77 41.06
CA LEU A 160 1.19 25.48 42.33
C LEU A 160 2.70 25.69 42.49
N LEU A 161 3.54 24.78 41.96
CA LEU A 161 4.98 24.89 41.90
C LEU A 161 5.49 25.79 40.73
N GLY A 162 4.59 26.47 40.02
CA GLY A 162 4.95 27.45 38.99
C GLY A 162 4.84 26.98 37.55
N ALA A 163 4.41 25.74 37.25
CA ALA A 163 4.23 25.29 35.88
C ALA A 163 3.09 26.04 35.18
N THR A 164 3.32 26.42 33.94
CA THR A 164 2.31 27.08 33.09
C THR A 164 1.28 26.08 32.55
N LYS A 165 0.11 26.58 32.11
CA LYS A 165 -0.90 25.73 31.47
C LYS A 165 -0.36 25.04 30.22
N GLY A 166 0.48 25.74 29.43
CA GLY A 166 1.07 25.22 28.20
C GLY A 166 2.01 24.05 28.47
N GLU A 167 2.83 24.13 29.49
CA GLU A 167 3.74 23.03 29.88
C GLU A 167 2.98 21.76 30.28
N VAL A 168 1.86 21.93 31.02
CA VAL A 168 1.00 20.81 31.39
C VAL A 168 0.36 20.15 30.18
N VAL A 169 -0.18 20.95 29.25
CA VAL A 169 -0.76 20.46 28.00
C VAL A 169 0.29 19.77 27.14
N LEU A 170 1.45 20.39 26.98
CA LEU A 170 2.56 19.82 26.20
C LEU A 170 3.03 18.48 26.77
N LYS A 171 3.16 18.37 28.11
CA LYS A 171 3.52 17.10 28.77
C LYS A 171 2.54 16.00 28.41
N LEU A 172 1.22 16.26 28.45
CA LEU A 172 0.19 15.26 28.15
C LEU A 172 0.19 14.86 26.68
N ILE A 173 0.43 15.81 25.77
CA ILE A 173 0.58 15.50 24.35
C ILE A 173 1.83 14.65 24.10
N LEU A 174 2.96 14.98 24.72
CA LEU A 174 4.19 14.19 24.59
C LEU A 174 4.02 12.77 25.15
N GLU A 175 3.35 12.62 26.29
CA GLU A 175 3.02 11.31 26.87
C GLU A 175 2.17 10.47 25.90
N SER A 176 1.11 11.07 25.31
CA SER A 176 0.28 10.40 24.32
C SER A 176 1.05 10.03 23.05
N THR A 177 1.90 10.93 22.57
CA THR A 177 2.74 10.67 21.39
C THR A 177 3.73 9.53 21.65
N LEU A 178 4.36 9.49 22.82
CA LEU A 178 5.27 8.41 23.21
C LEU A 178 4.53 7.06 23.27
N MET A 179 3.33 7.04 23.83
CA MET A 179 2.49 5.84 23.83
C MET A 179 2.11 5.38 22.41
N CYS A 180 1.77 6.32 21.52
CA CYS A 180 1.52 6.00 20.12
C CYS A 180 2.76 5.42 19.42
N CYS A 181 3.94 5.98 19.66
CA CYS A 181 5.20 5.46 19.10
C CYS A 181 5.53 4.05 19.60
N THR A 182 5.38 3.80 20.90
CA THR A 182 5.62 2.46 21.47
C THR A 182 4.60 1.43 20.95
N ALA A 183 3.32 1.80 20.89
CA ALA A 183 2.28 0.94 20.33
C ALA A 183 2.53 0.65 18.84
N PHE A 184 2.96 1.63 18.06
CA PHE A 184 3.32 1.45 16.66
C PHE A 184 4.52 0.50 16.49
N ALA A 185 5.57 0.66 17.32
CA ALA A 185 6.72 -0.24 17.25
C ALA A 185 6.32 -1.70 17.52
N VAL A 186 5.48 -1.93 18.54
CA VAL A 186 4.96 -3.27 18.83
C VAL A 186 4.09 -3.79 17.68
N ALA A 187 3.19 -2.95 17.14
CA ALA A 187 2.33 -3.31 16.02
C ALA A 187 3.14 -3.65 14.77
N PHE A 188 4.23 -2.92 14.50
CA PHE A 188 5.14 -3.18 13.39
C PHE A 188 5.82 -4.55 13.53
N LEU A 189 6.35 -4.86 14.72
CA LEU A 189 6.94 -6.17 14.99
C LEU A 189 5.94 -7.32 14.84
N LEU A 190 4.70 -7.12 15.32
CA LEU A 190 3.63 -8.11 15.15
C LEU A 190 3.25 -8.27 13.68
N ALA A 191 3.22 -7.18 12.91
CA ALA A 191 2.93 -7.22 11.48
C ALA A 191 4.02 -7.99 10.71
N GLU A 192 5.30 -7.75 11.00
CA GLU A 192 6.41 -8.53 10.42
C GLU A 192 6.32 -10.02 10.77
N ALA A 193 6.02 -10.34 12.02
CA ALA A 193 5.84 -11.73 12.43
C ALA A 193 4.63 -12.41 11.75
N ALA A 194 3.57 -11.67 11.45
CA ALA A 194 2.38 -12.15 10.78
C ALA A 194 2.51 -12.20 9.24
N GLU A 195 3.47 -11.47 8.67
CA GLU A 195 3.67 -11.35 7.22
C GLU A 195 3.69 -12.69 6.48
N PRO A 196 4.48 -13.73 6.88
CA PRO A 196 4.55 -14.98 6.15
C PRO A 196 3.21 -15.74 6.14
N TYR A 197 2.40 -15.58 7.17
CA TYR A 197 1.06 -16.18 7.23
C TYR A 197 0.09 -15.43 6.32
N ALA A 198 0.12 -14.10 6.34
CA ALA A 198 -0.71 -13.27 5.50
C ALA A 198 -0.37 -13.47 4.01
N ALA A 199 0.92 -13.55 3.66
CA ALA A 199 1.37 -13.81 2.31
C ALA A 199 0.87 -15.15 1.75
N ARG A 200 0.87 -16.20 2.58
CA ARG A 200 0.33 -17.52 2.20
C ARG A 200 -1.19 -17.48 2.00
N LEU A 201 -1.93 -16.83 2.90
CA LEU A 201 -3.40 -16.75 2.83
C LEU A 201 -3.86 -15.93 1.61
N LEU A 202 -3.15 -14.85 1.30
CA LEU A 202 -3.52 -13.95 0.21
C LEU A 202 -2.92 -14.37 -1.14
N GLY A 203 -2.01 -15.35 -1.16
CA GLY A 203 -1.27 -15.74 -2.37
C GLY A 203 -0.45 -14.59 -2.96
N ALA A 204 -0.07 -13.61 -2.13
CA ALA A 204 0.62 -12.39 -2.55
C ALA A 204 1.99 -12.28 -1.87
N LYS A 205 2.99 -11.79 -2.60
CA LYS A 205 4.27 -11.41 -2.00
C LYS A 205 4.08 -10.10 -1.24
N ILE A 206 4.04 -10.19 0.07
CA ILE A 206 4.03 -9.04 0.98
C ILE A 206 5.46 -8.89 1.50
N ASP A 207 5.96 -7.69 1.58
CA ASP A 207 7.27 -7.37 2.16
C ASP A 207 7.14 -6.03 2.87
N ILE A 208 6.94 -6.11 4.18
CA ILE A 208 6.73 -4.93 5.03
C ILE A 208 8.05 -4.17 5.20
N SER A 209 9.16 -4.88 5.33
CA SER A 209 10.48 -4.28 5.55
C SER A 209 10.96 -3.47 4.34
N ALA A 210 10.75 -3.98 3.13
CA ALA A 210 11.08 -3.26 1.90
C ALA A 210 10.17 -2.03 1.64
N ALA A 211 9.07 -1.89 2.40
CA ALA A 211 8.26 -0.69 2.41
C ALA A 211 8.87 0.45 3.25
N ALA A 212 9.89 0.19 4.09
CA ALA A 212 10.54 1.16 4.96
C ALA A 212 11.56 2.04 4.20
N THR A 213 11.09 2.80 3.21
CA THR A 213 11.93 3.83 2.55
C THR A 213 12.02 5.08 3.43
N PRO A 214 13.10 5.89 3.35
CA PRO A 214 13.25 7.11 4.15
C PRO A 214 12.04 8.07 4.02
N GLU A 215 11.48 8.18 2.83
CA GLU A 215 10.29 9.00 2.58
C GLU A 215 9.06 8.49 3.34
N ARG A 216 8.83 7.16 3.33
CA ARG A 216 7.70 6.56 4.05
C ARG A 216 7.88 6.60 5.55
N ILE A 217 9.10 6.45 6.04
CA ILE A 217 9.42 6.61 7.47
C ILE A 217 9.06 8.03 7.92
N ALA A 218 9.37 9.07 7.12
CA ALA A 218 8.97 10.44 7.41
C ALA A 218 7.44 10.60 7.48
N TRP A 219 6.70 9.97 6.56
CA TRP A 219 5.23 9.96 6.60
C TRP A 219 4.67 9.22 7.82
N TYR A 220 5.27 8.09 8.23
CA TYR A 220 4.88 7.39 9.46
C TYR A 220 5.14 8.24 10.70
N ALA A 221 6.30 8.91 10.76
CA ALA A 221 6.61 9.82 11.87
C ALA A 221 5.61 10.97 11.94
N LEU A 222 5.29 11.61 10.82
CA LEU A 222 4.29 12.67 10.75
C LEU A 222 2.90 12.17 11.20
N PHE A 223 2.51 10.99 10.73
CA PHE A 223 1.24 10.37 11.11
C PHE A 223 1.17 10.09 12.62
N LEU A 224 2.24 9.56 13.21
CA LEU A 224 2.31 9.27 14.64
C LEU A 224 2.26 10.55 15.48
N LEU A 225 2.94 11.61 15.05
CA LEU A 225 2.86 12.93 15.69
C LEU A 225 1.43 13.48 15.63
N ALA A 226 0.78 13.41 14.47
CA ALA A 226 -0.61 13.85 14.31
C ALA A 226 -1.56 13.03 15.18
N LEU A 227 -1.40 11.70 15.21
CA LEU A 227 -2.22 10.80 16.01
C LEU A 227 -2.02 11.05 17.52
N GLY A 228 -0.77 11.21 17.96
CA GLY A 228 -0.44 11.55 19.35
C GLY A 228 -1.01 12.90 19.77
N PHE A 229 -0.96 13.88 18.88
CA PHE A 229 -1.56 15.19 19.12
C PHE A 229 -3.08 15.10 19.25
N VAL A 230 -3.77 14.47 18.30
CA VAL A 230 -5.23 14.33 18.29
C VAL A 230 -5.71 13.54 19.52
N SER A 231 -5.06 12.44 19.84
CA SER A 231 -5.43 11.62 21.00
C SER A 231 -5.10 12.28 22.33
N GLY A 232 -4.07 13.13 22.39
CA GLY A 232 -3.62 13.82 23.59
C GLY A 232 -4.34 15.15 23.87
N ILE A 233 -4.83 15.86 22.85
CA ILE A 233 -5.39 17.20 23.00
C ILE A 233 -6.69 17.20 23.81
N VAL A 234 -7.56 16.19 23.63
CA VAL A 234 -8.84 16.11 24.35
C VAL A 234 -8.61 15.95 25.87
N PRO A 235 -7.86 14.93 26.34
CA PRO A 235 -7.60 14.82 27.78
C PRO A 235 -6.79 16.00 28.32
N ALA A 236 -5.87 16.56 27.54
CA ALA A 236 -5.08 17.72 27.95
C ALA A 236 -5.96 18.95 28.21
N THR A 237 -6.92 19.22 27.33
CA THR A 237 -7.86 20.34 27.50
C THR A 237 -8.83 20.12 28.65
N LEU A 238 -9.27 18.88 28.88
CA LEU A 238 -10.11 18.55 30.03
C LEU A 238 -9.36 18.82 31.35
N VAL A 239 -8.14 18.33 31.48
CA VAL A 239 -7.31 18.54 32.69
C VAL A 239 -6.96 20.02 32.87
N ALA A 240 -6.64 20.76 31.80
CA ALA A 240 -6.29 22.18 31.87
C ALA A 240 -7.44 23.11 32.31
N ARG A 241 -8.70 22.68 32.19
CA ARG A 241 -9.87 23.45 32.65
C ARG A 241 -10.04 23.46 34.16
N TYR A 242 -9.49 22.49 34.89
CA TYR A 242 -9.61 22.45 36.34
C TYR A 242 -8.74 23.54 37.00
N LYS A 243 -9.34 24.24 37.97
CA LYS A 243 -8.62 25.23 38.80
C LYS A 243 -7.83 24.47 39.88
N PRO A 244 -6.56 24.77 40.07
CA PRO A 244 -5.72 24.06 41.06
C PRO A 244 -6.30 24.12 42.49
N VAL A 245 -6.88 25.25 42.88
CA VAL A 245 -7.47 25.48 44.19
C VAL A 245 -8.67 24.57 44.47
N ASP A 246 -9.56 24.40 43.46
CA ASP A 246 -10.77 23.59 43.61
C ASP A 246 -10.44 22.11 43.73
N VAL A 247 -9.39 21.66 43.01
CA VAL A 247 -8.88 20.28 43.07
C VAL A 247 -8.31 19.94 44.42
N MET A 248 -7.58 20.87 45.06
CA MET A 248 -6.99 20.67 46.37
C MET A 248 -8.00 20.69 47.52
N ARG A 249 -9.13 21.45 47.37
CA ARG A 249 -10.21 21.46 48.35
C ARG A 249 -11.14 20.25 48.26
N GLY A 250 -10.88 19.29 47.39
CA GLY A 250 -11.72 18.09 47.22
C GLY A 250 -13.07 18.33 46.56
N SER A 251 -13.37 19.56 46.13
CA SER A 251 -14.62 19.90 45.46
C SER A 251 -14.50 19.70 43.95
N LEU A 252 -14.48 18.44 43.51
CA LEU A 252 -14.64 18.09 42.10
C LEU A 252 -16.09 18.27 41.64
N ARG A 253 -16.67 19.44 41.88
CA ARG A 253 -18.05 19.74 41.44
C ARG A 253 -18.00 20.10 39.95
N HIS A 254 -18.50 19.21 39.13
CA HIS A 254 -18.84 19.51 37.75
C HIS A 254 -19.75 20.73 37.71
N ARG A 255 -19.29 21.81 37.10
CA ARG A 255 -20.16 22.86 36.65
C ARG A 255 -20.64 22.43 35.25
N THR A 256 -21.88 21.89 35.22
CA THR A 256 -22.69 21.74 34.00
C THR A 256 -22.84 23.07 33.31
#